data_d100093fbd025f6a39a5949bc33335b1
#
_entry.id   d100093fbd025f6a39a5949bc33335b1
#
_cell.length_a   1.000
_cell.length_b   1.000
_cell.length_c   1.000
_cell.angle_alpha   90.00
_cell.angle_beta   90.00
_cell.angle_gamma   90.00
#
_symmetry.space_group_name_H-M   'P 1'
#
loop_
_entity.id
_entity.type
_entity.pdbx_description
1 polymer ?
#
loop_
_entity_poly.entity_id
_entity_poly.type
_entity_poly.pdbx_seq_one_letter_code
_entity_poly.pdbx_strand_id
1 'polypeptide(L)'
;RFRPMTRRDWRYSLLALVVIGLLTSGIMIAMQVLFSDFNHTPSFMTLDPLSPGRYWLLLAWFPYWLLNIGGEEFFWRGVLLPRQEKTFEDKTWILHGTGWAIFHIAFGWQLLVMLLPLLYIEPYVVQKTQNTWTGVFLHGVINGPSFIAIALGII
;
A
#
# COMPACT_ATOMS: atom_id res chain seq x y z
N ARG A 1 -17.61 7.94 -3.05
CA ARG A 1 -16.35 8.67 -3.26
C ARG A 1 -15.59 8.28 -4.54
N PHE A 2 -16.17 7.54 -5.42
CA PHE A 2 -15.57 7.20 -6.71
C PHE A 2 -15.99 8.26 -7.74
N ARG A 3 -15.10 9.18 -8.05
CA ARG A 3 -15.26 10.22 -9.07
C ARG A 3 -13.96 10.38 -9.87
N PRO A 4 -13.99 10.91 -11.09
CA PRO A 4 -12.76 11.18 -11.84
C PRO A 4 -11.76 12.00 -11.01
N MET A 5 -10.48 11.65 -11.11
CA MET A 5 -9.42 12.34 -10.39
C MET A 5 -9.19 13.73 -10.98
N THR A 6 -9.24 14.74 -10.11
CA THR A 6 -8.96 16.14 -10.46
C THR A 6 -7.45 16.41 -10.44
N ARG A 7 -7.03 17.59 -10.94
CA ARG A 7 -5.63 18.04 -10.80
C ARG A 7 -5.15 18.09 -9.35
N ARG A 8 -6.05 18.41 -8.41
CA ARG A 8 -5.75 18.39 -6.98
C ARG A 8 -5.49 16.96 -6.50
N ASP A 9 -6.35 16.00 -6.88
CA ASP A 9 -6.21 14.60 -6.48
C ASP A 9 -4.88 14.03 -6.99
N TRP A 10 -4.53 14.28 -8.25
CA TRP A 10 -3.24 13.90 -8.82
C TRP A 10 -2.05 14.49 -8.07
N ARG A 11 -2.10 15.79 -7.71
CA ARG A 11 -1.03 16.44 -6.95
C ARG A 11 -0.83 15.78 -5.58
N TYR A 12 -1.91 15.52 -4.84
CA TYR A 12 -1.82 14.83 -3.55
C TYR A 12 -1.27 13.42 -3.71
N SER A 13 -1.74 12.66 -4.70
CA SER A 13 -1.30 11.28 -4.92
C SER A 13 0.18 11.20 -5.33
N LEU A 14 0.63 12.03 -6.26
CA LEU A 14 2.03 12.03 -6.68
C LEU A 14 2.99 12.48 -5.56
N LEU A 15 2.61 13.52 -4.80
CA LEU A 15 3.39 13.94 -3.64
C LEU A 15 3.44 12.82 -2.58
N ALA A 16 2.32 12.18 -2.32
CA ALA A 16 2.25 11.06 -1.38
C ALA A 16 3.12 9.89 -1.82
N LEU A 17 3.15 9.53 -3.11
CA LEU A 17 4.06 8.49 -3.62
C LEU A 17 5.52 8.81 -3.30
N VAL A 18 5.95 10.04 -3.55
CA VAL A 18 7.33 10.47 -3.25
C VAL A 18 7.60 10.38 -1.76
N VAL A 19 6.70 10.89 -0.91
CA VAL A 19 6.88 10.88 0.55
C VAL A 19 6.88 9.45 1.09
N ILE A 20 5.94 8.60 0.64
CA ILE A 20 5.91 7.18 1.04
C ILE A 20 7.20 6.49 0.63
N GLY A 21 7.65 6.68 -0.62
CA GLY A 21 8.88 6.07 -1.12
C GLY A 21 10.12 6.50 -0.31
N LEU A 22 10.27 7.79 -0.03
CA LEU A 22 11.38 8.29 0.78
C LEU A 22 11.37 7.75 2.22
N LEU A 23 10.20 7.76 2.87
CA LEU A 23 10.06 7.27 4.23
C LEU A 23 10.30 5.75 4.30
N THR A 24 9.71 4.97 3.38
CA THR A 24 9.92 3.52 3.32
C THR A 24 11.37 3.17 3.06
N SER A 25 12.05 3.88 2.14
CA SER A 25 13.49 3.69 1.88
C SER A 25 14.33 4.05 3.12
N GLY A 26 14.00 5.15 3.80
CA GLY A 26 14.69 5.55 5.04
C GLY A 26 14.50 4.51 6.15
N ILE A 27 13.30 3.97 6.31
CA ILE A 27 13.00 2.88 7.26
C ILE A 27 13.81 1.64 6.90
N MET A 28 13.83 1.25 5.61
CA MET A 28 14.61 0.09 5.14
C MET A 28 16.09 0.21 5.53
N ILE A 29 16.70 1.34 5.20
CA ILE A 29 18.12 1.61 5.54
C ILE A 29 18.32 1.55 7.06
N ALA A 30 17.47 2.19 7.84
CA ALA A 30 17.57 2.17 9.29
C ALA A 30 17.44 0.75 9.86
N MET A 31 16.48 -0.04 9.35
CA MET A 31 16.28 -1.41 9.80
C MET A 31 17.45 -2.32 9.43
N GLN A 32 18.05 -2.16 8.25
CA GLN A 32 19.24 -2.92 7.84
C GLN A 32 20.48 -2.55 8.68
N VAL A 33 20.61 -1.30 9.11
CA VAL A 33 21.68 -0.86 10.01
C VAL A 33 21.49 -1.41 11.44
N LEU A 34 20.25 -1.43 11.93
CA LEU A 34 19.94 -1.86 13.30
C LEU A 34 19.88 -3.39 13.44
N PHE A 35 19.51 -4.09 12.40
CA PHE A 35 19.29 -5.54 12.40
C PHE A 35 19.96 -6.14 11.16
N SER A 36 21.11 -6.81 11.33
CA SER A 36 21.91 -7.39 10.23
C SER A 36 21.12 -8.35 9.33
N ASP A 37 20.13 -9.05 9.90
CA ASP A 37 19.33 -10.06 9.21
C ASP A 37 17.90 -9.56 8.93
N PHE A 38 17.71 -8.24 8.78
CA PHE A 38 16.39 -7.70 8.55
C PHE A 38 15.82 -8.18 7.22
N ASN A 39 14.77 -8.97 7.31
CA ASN A 39 13.98 -9.45 6.18
C ASN A 39 12.51 -9.10 6.40
N HIS A 40 11.91 -8.34 5.50
CA HIS A 40 10.52 -7.92 5.56
C HIS A 40 9.56 -8.87 4.83
N THR A 41 10.07 -9.94 4.22
CA THR A 41 9.25 -10.97 3.60
C THR A 41 8.50 -11.76 4.69
N PRO A 42 7.17 -11.86 4.62
CA PRO A 42 6.41 -12.68 5.56
C PRO A 42 6.88 -14.13 5.54
N SER A 43 6.99 -14.77 6.69
CA SER A 43 7.51 -16.14 6.83
C SER A 43 6.72 -17.22 6.08
N PHE A 44 5.47 -16.93 5.72
CA PHE A 44 4.60 -17.82 4.96
C PHE A 44 4.61 -17.55 3.45
N MET A 45 5.41 -16.59 3.00
CA MET A 45 5.55 -16.21 1.58
C MET A 45 6.94 -16.58 1.07
N THR A 46 6.99 -17.10 -0.13
CA THR A 46 8.22 -17.26 -0.89
C THR A 46 8.19 -16.30 -2.06
N LEU A 47 9.14 -15.37 -2.09
CA LEU A 47 9.23 -14.33 -3.11
C LEU A 47 10.39 -14.63 -4.07
N ASP A 48 10.33 -15.79 -4.73
CA ASP A 48 11.33 -16.18 -5.73
C ASP A 48 10.97 -15.63 -7.11
N PRO A 49 11.96 -15.25 -7.92
CA PRO A 49 11.74 -14.90 -9.31
C PRO A 49 11.09 -16.04 -10.10
N LEU A 50 10.25 -15.68 -11.05
CA LEU A 50 9.64 -16.66 -11.94
C LEU A 50 10.72 -17.27 -12.87
N SER A 51 10.75 -18.60 -12.96
CA SER A 51 11.61 -19.27 -13.93
C SER A 51 11.21 -18.95 -15.37
N PRO A 52 12.16 -18.93 -16.31
CA PRO A 52 11.86 -18.78 -17.74
C PRO A 52 10.76 -19.76 -18.17
N GLY A 53 9.79 -19.26 -18.94
CA GLY A 53 8.61 -20.02 -19.36
C GLY A 53 7.40 -19.94 -18.41
N ARG A 54 7.54 -19.36 -17.21
CA ARG A 54 6.43 -19.16 -16.27
C ARG A 54 5.90 -17.73 -16.23
N TYR A 55 6.41 -16.80 -17.03
CA TYR A 55 5.95 -15.40 -17.05
C TYR A 55 4.47 -15.23 -17.42
N TRP A 56 3.85 -16.26 -18.03
CA TRP A 56 2.41 -16.28 -18.26
C TRP A 56 1.61 -16.18 -16.95
N LEU A 57 2.16 -16.55 -15.80
CA LEU A 57 1.54 -16.38 -14.49
C LEU A 57 1.23 -14.92 -14.18
N LEU A 58 1.99 -13.95 -14.73
CA LEU A 58 1.69 -12.54 -14.61
C LEU A 58 0.34 -12.17 -15.24
N LEU A 59 -0.12 -12.91 -16.26
CA LEU A 59 -1.44 -12.71 -16.85
C LEU A 59 -2.55 -13.12 -15.87
N ALA A 60 -2.36 -14.18 -15.10
CA ALA A 60 -3.30 -14.58 -14.04
C ALA A 60 -3.19 -13.68 -12.81
N TRP A 61 -1.96 -13.25 -12.47
CA TRP A 61 -1.71 -12.34 -11.37
C TRP A 61 -2.36 -10.96 -11.60
N PHE A 62 -2.36 -10.42 -12.79
CA PHE A 62 -2.87 -9.08 -13.07
C PHE A 62 -4.34 -8.89 -12.65
N PRO A 63 -5.31 -9.72 -13.07
CA PRO A 63 -6.68 -9.59 -12.59
C PRO A 63 -6.81 -9.84 -11.08
N TYR A 64 -6.03 -10.76 -10.51
CA TYR A 64 -5.99 -10.98 -9.06
C TYR A 64 -5.54 -9.71 -8.32
N TRP A 65 -4.43 -9.09 -8.73
CA TRP A 65 -3.94 -7.85 -8.16
C TRP A 65 -4.96 -6.72 -8.27
N LEU A 66 -5.60 -6.56 -9.44
CA LEU A 66 -6.61 -5.53 -9.67
C LEU A 66 -7.82 -5.71 -8.75
N LEU A 67 -8.31 -6.93 -8.60
CA LEU A 67 -9.44 -7.25 -7.74
C LEU A 67 -9.08 -7.15 -6.26
N ASN A 68 -7.88 -7.56 -5.87
CA ASN A 68 -7.40 -7.44 -4.49
C ASN A 68 -7.29 -5.97 -4.08
N ILE A 69 -6.54 -5.18 -4.84
CA ILE A 69 -6.37 -3.73 -4.55
C ILE A 69 -7.73 -3.02 -4.62
N GLY A 70 -8.51 -3.26 -5.68
CA GLY A 70 -9.83 -2.66 -5.82
C GLY A 70 -10.80 -3.04 -4.69
N GLY A 71 -10.79 -4.30 -4.26
CA GLY A 71 -11.60 -4.80 -3.15
C GLY A 71 -11.20 -4.22 -1.81
N GLU A 72 -9.89 -4.18 -1.51
CA GLU A 72 -9.37 -3.55 -0.29
C GLU A 72 -9.72 -2.07 -0.25
N GLU A 73 -9.47 -1.33 -1.31
CA GLU A 73 -9.75 0.10 -1.36
C GLU A 73 -11.25 0.40 -1.31
N PHE A 74 -12.06 -0.42 -1.96
CA PHE A 74 -13.52 -0.29 -1.85
C PHE A 74 -13.97 -0.46 -0.40
N PHE A 75 -13.49 -1.49 0.29
CA PHE A 75 -13.87 -1.76 1.68
C PHE A 75 -13.31 -0.71 2.65
N TRP A 76 -11.98 -0.53 2.66
CA TRP A 76 -11.33 0.36 3.61
C TRP A 76 -11.66 1.83 3.34
N ARG A 77 -11.43 2.33 2.12
CA ARG A 77 -11.54 3.76 1.79
C ARG A 77 -12.90 4.14 1.23
N GLY A 78 -13.58 3.20 0.58
CA GLY A 78 -14.92 3.43 0.04
C GLY A 78 -16.03 3.30 1.09
N VAL A 79 -15.90 2.37 2.04
CA VAL A 79 -16.96 2.04 3.00
C VAL A 79 -16.61 2.46 4.42
N LEU A 80 -15.48 2.02 4.97
CA LEU A 80 -15.13 2.26 6.38
C LEU A 80 -14.71 3.70 6.65
N LEU A 81 -13.76 4.24 5.89
CA LEU A 81 -13.24 5.59 6.10
C LEU A 81 -14.36 6.65 6.14
N PRO A 82 -15.33 6.68 5.19
CA PRO A 82 -16.43 7.65 5.23
C PRO A 82 -17.34 7.53 6.45
N ARG A 83 -17.48 6.31 7.00
CA ARG A 83 -18.27 6.10 8.21
C ARG A 83 -17.54 6.60 9.45
N GLN A 84 -16.24 6.32 9.52
CA GLN A 84 -15.38 6.78 10.61
C GLN A 84 -15.27 8.30 10.65
N GLU A 85 -15.25 8.98 9.50
CA GLU A 85 -15.20 10.45 9.41
C GLU A 85 -16.40 11.14 10.06
N LYS A 86 -17.55 10.49 10.11
CA LYS A 86 -18.74 11.03 10.79
C LYS A 86 -18.54 11.17 12.31
N THR A 87 -17.61 10.39 12.88
CA THR A 87 -17.38 10.35 14.34
C THR A 87 -16.04 10.96 14.72
N PHE A 88 -14.99 10.74 13.91
CA PHE A 88 -13.61 11.11 14.25
C PHE A 88 -13.08 12.31 13.46
N GLU A 89 -13.89 12.84 12.54
CA GLU A 89 -13.62 14.05 11.77
C GLU A 89 -12.20 14.07 11.16
N ASP A 90 -11.43 15.12 11.39
CA ASP A 90 -10.09 15.32 10.84
C ASP A 90 -9.05 14.30 11.30
N LYS A 91 -9.26 13.61 12.41
CA LYS A 91 -8.35 12.60 12.97
C LYS A 91 -8.60 11.19 12.43
N THR A 92 -9.60 11.03 11.57
CA THR A 92 -10.03 9.72 11.06
C THR A 92 -8.91 8.95 10.39
N TRP A 93 -8.05 9.60 9.62
CA TRP A 93 -6.94 8.94 8.94
C TRP A 93 -5.98 8.21 9.89
N ILE A 94 -5.79 8.74 11.13
CA ILE A 94 -4.95 8.11 12.15
C ILE A 94 -5.61 6.82 12.64
N LEU A 95 -6.88 6.90 13.05
CA LEU A 95 -7.62 5.73 13.51
C LEU A 95 -7.74 4.67 12.40
N HIS A 96 -8.04 5.12 11.20
CA HIS A 96 -8.16 4.25 10.03
C HIS A 96 -6.83 3.55 9.71
N GLY A 97 -5.73 4.30 9.66
CA GLY A 97 -4.39 3.76 9.45
C GLY A 97 -3.99 2.76 10.54
N THR A 98 -4.33 3.05 11.81
CA THR A 98 -4.10 2.13 12.93
C THR A 98 -4.92 0.83 12.77
N GLY A 99 -6.19 0.91 12.39
CA GLY A 99 -7.02 -0.26 12.13
C GLY A 99 -6.46 -1.12 10.99
N TRP A 100 -5.99 -0.48 9.94
CA TRP A 100 -5.37 -1.16 8.81
C TRP A 100 -4.00 -1.74 9.16
N ALA A 101 -3.22 -1.07 10.03
CA ALA A 101 -1.98 -1.59 10.58
C ALA A 101 -2.22 -2.85 11.43
N ILE A 102 -3.26 -2.86 12.27
CA ILE A 102 -3.65 -4.04 13.07
C ILE A 102 -3.95 -5.23 12.15
N PHE A 103 -4.66 -5.01 11.04
CA PHE A 103 -4.92 -6.04 10.04
C PHE A 103 -3.62 -6.62 9.46
N HIS A 104 -2.58 -5.80 9.31
CA HIS A 104 -1.28 -6.23 8.76
C HIS A 104 -0.33 -6.88 9.78
N ILE A 105 -0.66 -6.94 11.06
CA ILE A 105 0.17 -7.61 12.09
C ILE A 105 0.42 -9.08 11.72
N ALA A 106 -0.56 -9.75 11.10
CA ALA A 106 -0.46 -11.14 10.68
C ALA A 106 0.69 -11.40 9.66
N PHE A 107 1.15 -10.36 8.96
CA PHE A 107 2.25 -10.45 7.99
C PHE A 107 3.65 -10.32 8.61
N GLY A 108 3.71 -10.11 9.93
CA GLY A 108 4.97 -9.93 10.66
C GLY A 108 5.31 -8.45 10.90
N TRP A 109 6.03 -8.20 12.00
CA TRP A 109 6.38 -6.83 12.41
C TRP A 109 7.32 -6.13 11.42
N GLN A 110 8.18 -6.90 10.74
CA GLN A 110 9.15 -6.36 9.78
C GLN A 110 8.42 -5.71 8.59
N LEU A 111 7.47 -6.44 7.98
CA LEU A 111 6.66 -5.88 6.92
C LEU A 111 5.78 -4.74 7.43
N LEU A 112 5.19 -4.87 8.61
CA LEU A 112 4.37 -3.82 9.21
C LEU A 112 5.13 -2.50 9.34
N VAL A 113 6.38 -2.51 9.82
CA VAL A 113 7.21 -1.30 9.94
C VAL A 113 7.47 -0.68 8.57
N MET A 114 7.74 -1.50 7.55
CA MET A 114 7.93 -1.04 6.17
C MET A 114 6.68 -0.39 5.58
N LEU A 115 5.50 -0.87 5.96
CA LEU A 115 4.22 -0.37 5.46
C LEU A 115 3.72 0.87 6.20
N LEU A 116 4.27 1.26 7.36
CA LEU A 116 3.76 2.39 8.15
C LEU A 116 3.53 3.66 7.33
N PRO A 117 4.43 4.09 6.44
CA PRO A 117 4.18 5.29 5.62
C PRO A 117 2.92 5.16 4.75
N LEU A 118 2.74 4.02 4.10
CA LEU A 118 1.55 3.76 3.29
C LEU A 118 0.28 3.74 4.14
N LEU A 119 0.31 2.99 5.25
CA LEU A 119 -0.84 2.78 6.13
C LEU A 119 -1.45 4.08 6.68
N TYR A 120 -0.64 5.13 6.85
CA TYR A 120 -1.12 6.42 7.37
C TYR A 120 -1.27 7.50 6.30
N ILE A 121 -0.35 7.58 5.34
CA ILE A 121 -0.39 8.65 4.32
C ILE A 121 -1.53 8.42 3.33
N GLU A 122 -1.80 7.18 2.94
CA GLU A 122 -2.87 6.88 1.99
C GLU A 122 -4.25 7.26 2.53
N PRO A 123 -4.71 6.82 3.72
CA PRO A 123 -6.00 7.25 4.25
C PRO A 123 -6.06 8.78 4.47
N TYR A 124 -4.94 9.43 4.83
CA TYR A 124 -4.86 10.88 4.87
C TYR A 124 -5.17 11.53 3.51
N VAL A 125 -4.55 11.03 2.44
CA VAL A 125 -4.78 11.53 1.08
C VAL A 125 -6.23 11.31 0.65
N VAL A 126 -6.77 10.10 0.87
CA VAL A 126 -8.18 9.80 0.54
C VAL A 126 -9.14 10.70 1.33
N GLN A 127 -8.85 10.93 2.61
CA GLN A 127 -9.64 11.83 3.43
C GLN A 127 -9.57 13.28 2.92
N LYS A 128 -8.39 13.79 2.56
CA LYS A 128 -8.21 15.16 2.04
C LYS A 128 -8.77 15.37 0.65
N THR A 129 -8.72 14.36 -0.19
CA THR A 129 -9.24 14.42 -1.57
C THR A 129 -10.72 14.05 -1.67
N GLN A 130 -11.25 13.33 -0.69
CA GLN A 130 -12.60 12.76 -0.70
C GLN A 130 -12.84 11.91 -1.95
N ASN A 131 -11.79 11.19 -2.41
CA ASN A 131 -11.82 10.38 -3.61
C ASN A 131 -11.09 9.07 -3.41
N THR A 132 -11.82 7.95 -3.42
CA THR A 132 -11.25 6.61 -3.20
C THR A 132 -10.29 6.18 -4.32
N TRP A 133 -10.42 6.73 -5.55
CA TRP A 133 -9.46 6.46 -6.62
C TRP A 133 -8.04 6.90 -6.29
N THR A 134 -7.84 7.87 -5.38
CA THR A 134 -6.50 8.24 -4.92
C THR A 134 -5.85 7.13 -4.11
N GLY A 135 -6.63 6.40 -3.30
CA GLY A 135 -6.17 5.20 -2.59
C GLY A 135 -5.86 4.07 -3.57
N VAL A 136 -6.79 3.73 -4.47
CA VAL A 136 -6.57 2.70 -5.51
C VAL A 136 -5.29 2.97 -6.29
N PHE A 137 -5.04 4.23 -6.66
CA PHE A 137 -3.83 4.62 -7.37
C PHE A 137 -2.57 4.42 -6.51
N LEU A 138 -2.55 4.93 -5.28
CA LEU A 138 -1.40 4.83 -4.38
C LEU A 138 -1.07 3.38 -4.05
N HIS A 139 -2.06 2.62 -3.60
CA HIS A 139 -1.91 1.22 -3.24
C HIS A 139 -1.47 0.38 -4.45
N GLY A 140 -2.12 0.59 -5.60
CA GLY A 140 -1.81 -0.13 -6.82
C GLY A 140 -0.42 0.15 -7.38
N VAL A 141 0.03 1.41 -7.37
CA VAL A 141 1.36 1.78 -7.87
C VAL A 141 2.48 1.30 -6.93
N ILE A 142 2.22 1.23 -5.62
CA ILE A 142 3.24 0.74 -4.68
C ILE A 142 3.36 -0.78 -4.77
N ASN A 143 2.24 -1.52 -4.75
CA ASN A 143 2.28 -2.99 -4.72
C ASN A 143 2.54 -3.61 -6.10
N GLY A 144 1.98 -3.06 -7.19
CA GLY A 144 2.06 -3.68 -8.50
C GLY A 144 3.48 -3.76 -9.07
N PRO A 145 4.19 -2.64 -9.25
CA PRO A 145 5.55 -2.62 -9.77
C PRO A 145 6.54 -3.42 -8.92
N SER A 146 6.43 -3.36 -7.59
CA SER A 146 7.29 -4.13 -6.69
C SER A 146 7.13 -5.62 -6.90
N PHE A 147 5.89 -6.11 -7.00
CA PHE A 147 5.63 -7.52 -7.28
C PHE A 147 6.18 -7.97 -8.65
N ILE A 148 6.01 -7.14 -9.68
CA ILE A 148 6.55 -7.42 -11.02
C ILE A 148 8.09 -7.46 -10.97
N ALA A 149 8.74 -6.54 -10.26
CA ALA A 149 10.18 -6.50 -10.11
C ALA A 149 10.73 -7.76 -9.45
N ILE A 150 10.09 -8.24 -8.37
CA ILE A 150 10.41 -9.53 -7.74
C ILE A 150 10.22 -10.69 -8.72
N ALA A 151 9.07 -10.76 -9.39
CA ALA A 151 8.76 -11.84 -10.33
C ALA A 151 9.75 -11.92 -11.51
N LEU A 152 10.36 -10.80 -11.89
CA LEU A 152 11.38 -10.71 -12.92
C LEU A 152 12.81 -10.85 -12.38
N GLY A 153 13.02 -10.97 -11.08
CA GLY A 153 14.33 -11.05 -10.45
C GLY A 153 15.14 -9.77 -10.52
N ILE A 154 14.47 -8.61 -10.53
CA ILE A 154 15.11 -7.28 -10.56
C ILE A 154 15.50 -6.84 -9.13
N ILE A 155 14.71 -7.22 -8.14
CA ILE A 155 14.89 -6.96 -6.70
C ILE A 155 14.60 -8.22 -5.91
#